data_fa7f63c9d59d389136c9d0a0634ad869
#
_entry.id   fa7f63c9d59d389136c9d0a0634ad869
#
_cell.length_a   1.000
_cell.length_b   1.000
_cell.length_c   1.000
_cell.angle_alpha   90.00
_cell.angle_beta   90.00
_cell.angle_gamma   90.00
#
_symmetry.space_group_name_H-M   'P 1'
#
loop_
_entity.id
_entity.type
_entity.pdbx_description
1 polymer ?
#
loop_
_entity_poly.entity_id
_entity_poly.type
_entity_poly.pdbx_seq_one_letter_code
_entity_poly.pdbx_strand_id
1 'polypeptide(L)'
;LKFIIPALFIVIVAIFVKICMLNKDKINFFTKGIDSKFRLREIRLLWKLSRECNLENPLSLYFSVPSLNRCISSVISDAQLKGVEQTTEIQSFLAKLYQFRTRIALDEEKNKGLDDTRSLDKGQRLRIVLKGKGVFLSEILNNGREIIISIPKQDNLIKIDGDGWLGKTISVYLWRKGDASYVFDSTVLNSGMFTGVPCLYLQHTDKLLRAQKRNSIRCECKIYAQMYILNTDVVDYNLVENVPGYRCLLEDISEDGAMIRIGGKGKTNVQIKLQFSLNDTFIMMFGVIRAVEYNEGIKQSRLHFECTHIEAAMKNAILCYVYNVIPPEQKEINEAIAQTESDALDSGESIETVAKANKNIEETIAAENGLTDHALTDIVDGAVKISVPSIPNADGASHSDDDIDDILPLESIDDGV
;
A
#
# COMPACT_ATOMS: atom_id res chain seq x y z
N LEU A 1 23.83 -48.82 -43.85
CA LEU A 1 22.67 -47.99 -43.49
C LEU A 1 22.16 -48.31 -42.09
N LYS A 2 22.10 -49.58 -41.62
CA LYS A 2 21.56 -50.00 -40.33
C LYS A 2 22.28 -49.43 -39.10
N PHE A 3 23.57 -49.06 -39.21
CA PHE A 3 24.35 -48.46 -38.10
C PHE A 3 24.52 -46.92 -38.21
N ILE A 4 24.30 -46.37 -39.39
CA ILE A 4 24.45 -44.93 -39.66
C ILE A 4 23.27 -44.16 -39.06
N ILE A 5 22.04 -44.67 -39.15
CA ILE A 5 20.83 -44.04 -38.60
C ILE A 5 20.90 -43.91 -37.06
N PRO A 6 21.22 -44.99 -36.28
CA PRO A 6 21.33 -44.84 -34.83
C PRO A 6 22.51 -43.96 -34.40
N ALA A 7 23.63 -43.99 -35.14
CA ALA A 7 24.75 -43.10 -34.87
C ALA A 7 24.40 -41.62 -35.07
N LEU A 8 23.70 -41.29 -36.16
CA LEU A 8 23.20 -39.95 -36.45
C LEU A 8 22.22 -39.48 -35.35
N PHE A 9 21.31 -40.37 -34.91
CA PHE A 9 20.38 -40.06 -33.83
C PHE A 9 21.08 -39.73 -32.52
N ILE A 10 22.12 -40.51 -32.13
CA ILE A 10 22.93 -40.25 -30.93
C ILE A 10 23.62 -38.88 -31.04
N VAL A 11 24.19 -38.51 -32.18
CA VAL A 11 24.81 -37.22 -32.43
C VAL A 11 23.77 -36.08 -32.30
N ILE A 12 22.59 -36.22 -32.85
CA ILE A 12 21.51 -35.22 -32.74
C ILE A 12 21.10 -35.04 -31.28
N VAL A 13 20.92 -36.16 -30.55
CA VAL A 13 20.59 -36.11 -29.11
C VAL A 13 21.71 -35.43 -28.31
N ALA A 14 22.96 -35.75 -28.57
CA ALA A 14 24.12 -35.13 -27.92
C ALA A 14 24.19 -33.60 -28.16
N ILE A 15 23.94 -33.19 -29.42
CA ILE A 15 23.87 -31.76 -29.79
C ILE A 15 22.68 -31.10 -29.07
N PHE A 16 21.53 -31.72 -29.03
CA PHE A 16 20.35 -31.20 -28.34
C PHE A 16 20.60 -31.04 -26.85
N VAL A 17 21.17 -32.04 -26.18
CA VAL A 17 21.55 -31.97 -24.75
C VAL A 17 22.54 -30.84 -24.52
N LYS A 18 23.55 -30.68 -25.39
CA LYS A 18 24.52 -29.59 -25.28
C LYS A 18 23.87 -28.22 -25.45
N ILE A 19 22.93 -28.05 -26.37
CA ILE A 19 22.15 -26.81 -26.56
C ILE A 19 21.30 -26.54 -25.33
N CYS A 20 20.62 -27.55 -24.75
CA CYS A 20 19.84 -27.41 -23.52
C CYS A 20 20.72 -26.99 -22.34
N MET A 21 21.93 -27.58 -22.20
CA MET A 21 22.87 -27.21 -21.15
C MET A 21 23.37 -25.76 -21.29
N LEU A 22 23.68 -25.32 -22.50
CA LEU A 22 24.11 -23.95 -22.76
C LEU A 22 23.02 -22.91 -22.54
N ASN A 23 21.76 -23.29 -22.69
CA ASN A 23 20.60 -22.41 -22.52
C ASN A 23 19.82 -22.69 -21.21
N LYS A 24 20.45 -23.40 -20.25
CA LYS A 24 19.80 -23.82 -19.00
C LYS A 24 19.12 -22.66 -18.27
N ASP A 25 19.81 -21.53 -18.13
CA ASP A 25 19.27 -20.36 -17.42
C ASP A 25 18.07 -19.75 -18.15
N LYS A 26 18.14 -19.68 -19.47
CA LYS A 26 17.04 -19.20 -20.30
C LYS A 26 15.83 -20.14 -20.22
N ILE A 27 16.06 -21.45 -20.29
CA ILE A 27 15.00 -22.48 -20.18
C ILE A 27 14.33 -22.37 -18.80
N ASN A 28 15.13 -22.33 -17.72
CA ASN A 28 14.61 -22.18 -16.35
C ASN A 28 13.82 -20.88 -16.17
N PHE A 29 14.30 -19.78 -16.76
CA PHE A 29 13.60 -18.50 -16.72
C PHE A 29 12.23 -18.58 -17.40
N PHE A 30 12.17 -19.18 -18.59
CA PHE A 30 10.92 -19.33 -19.33
C PHE A 30 9.95 -20.27 -18.63
N THR A 31 10.43 -21.41 -18.11
CA THR A 31 9.61 -22.33 -17.32
C THR A 31 9.00 -21.63 -16.13
N LYS A 32 9.82 -20.89 -15.34
CA LYS A 32 9.33 -20.16 -14.18
C LYS A 32 8.37 -19.05 -14.55
N GLY A 33 8.57 -18.38 -15.68
CA GLY A 33 7.63 -17.39 -16.21
C GLY A 33 6.25 -17.98 -16.52
N ILE A 34 6.21 -19.18 -17.12
CA ILE A 34 4.96 -19.90 -17.39
C ILE A 34 4.27 -20.30 -16.08
N ASP A 35 5.00 -20.85 -15.13
CA ASP A 35 4.49 -21.18 -13.79
C ASP A 35 3.90 -19.95 -13.08
N SER A 36 4.48 -18.78 -13.32
CA SER A 36 4.04 -17.49 -12.79
C SER A 36 2.88 -16.86 -13.59
N LYS A 37 2.31 -17.61 -14.57
CA LYS A 37 1.17 -17.21 -15.42
C LYS A 37 1.43 -16.04 -16.37
N PHE A 38 2.70 -15.78 -16.72
CA PHE A 38 3.03 -14.81 -17.76
C PHE A 38 2.87 -15.43 -19.16
N ARG A 39 2.46 -14.60 -20.14
CA ARG A 39 2.39 -15.01 -21.55
C ARG A 39 3.80 -15.08 -22.14
N LEU A 40 4.03 -15.91 -23.17
CA LEU A 40 5.34 -16.05 -23.81
C LEU A 40 5.94 -14.73 -24.33
N ARG A 41 5.10 -13.79 -24.79
CA ARG A 41 5.54 -12.45 -25.20
C ARG A 41 6.06 -11.64 -23.99
N GLU A 42 5.33 -11.69 -22.87
CA GLU A 42 5.70 -11.05 -21.61
C GLU A 42 7.00 -11.64 -21.04
N ILE A 43 7.15 -12.98 -21.08
CA ILE A 43 8.38 -13.66 -20.62
C ILE A 43 9.59 -13.24 -21.46
N ARG A 44 9.41 -13.09 -22.79
CA ARG A 44 10.49 -12.58 -23.66
C ARG A 44 10.88 -11.15 -23.30
N LEU A 45 9.90 -10.31 -23.01
CA LEU A 45 10.15 -8.93 -22.55
C LEU A 45 10.86 -8.92 -21.21
N LEU A 46 10.38 -9.71 -20.23
CA LEU A 46 11.03 -9.83 -18.93
C LEU A 46 12.47 -10.37 -19.02
N TRP A 47 12.73 -11.31 -19.92
CA TRP A 47 14.07 -11.80 -20.22
C TRP A 47 14.97 -10.68 -20.76
N LYS A 48 14.48 -9.87 -21.70
CA LYS A 48 15.19 -8.73 -22.24
C LYS A 48 15.48 -7.69 -21.13
N LEU A 49 14.48 -7.31 -20.38
CA LEU A 49 14.60 -6.37 -19.24
C LEU A 49 15.58 -6.86 -18.17
N SER A 50 15.58 -8.15 -17.83
CA SER A 50 16.52 -8.70 -16.85
C SER A 50 17.98 -8.55 -17.29
N ARG A 51 18.24 -8.52 -18.58
CA ARG A 51 19.57 -8.29 -19.17
C ARG A 51 19.92 -6.81 -19.23
N GLU A 52 18.97 -5.96 -19.60
CA GLU A 52 19.14 -4.50 -19.64
C GLU A 52 19.35 -3.93 -18.22
N CYS A 53 18.64 -4.45 -17.23
CA CYS A 53 18.83 -4.09 -15.82
C CYS A 53 20.09 -4.72 -15.18
N ASN A 54 20.92 -5.41 -15.96
CA ASN A 54 22.15 -6.08 -15.47
C ASN A 54 21.93 -6.94 -14.22
N LEU A 55 20.87 -7.74 -14.19
CA LEU A 55 20.65 -8.67 -13.10
C LEU A 55 21.68 -9.79 -13.18
N GLU A 56 22.47 -10.00 -12.10
CA GLU A 56 23.46 -11.10 -12.03
C GLU A 56 22.81 -12.45 -12.31
N ASN A 57 21.62 -12.67 -11.76
CA ASN A 57 20.81 -13.85 -12.02
C ASN A 57 19.43 -13.41 -12.56
N PRO A 58 19.10 -13.63 -13.84
CA PRO A 58 17.80 -13.30 -14.41
C PRO A 58 16.62 -13.91 -13.65
N LEU A 59 16.80 -15.11 -13.07
CA LEU A 59 15.76 -15.79 -12.28
C LEU A 59 15.37 -14.99 -11.03
N SER A 60 16.26 -14.13 -10.50
CA SER A 60 15.96 -13.29 -9.32
C SER A 60 14.71 -12.42 -9.53
N LEU A 61 14.37 -12.10 -10.77
CA LEU A 61 13.15 -11.38 -11.13
C LEU A 61 11.87 -12.08 -10.60
N TYR A 62 11.88 -13.39 -10.48
CA TYR A 62 10.73 -14.15 -9.99
C TYR A 62 10.69 -14.39 -8.49
N PHE A 63 11.75 -14.01 -7.74
CA PHE A 63 11.88 -14.30 -6.32
C PHE A 63 12.28 -13.11 -5.47
N SER A 64 12.79 -12.04 -6.07
CA SER A 64 13.35 -10.89 -5.37
C SER A 64 12.57 -9.62 -5.69
N VAL A 65 11.96 -9.03 -4.65
CA VAL A 65 11.25 -7.76 -4.76
C VAL A 65 12.15 -6.63 -5.30
N PRO A 66 13.41 -6.45 -4.84
CA PRO A 66 14.30 -5.43 -5.39
C PRO A 66 14.60 -5.62 -6.89
N SER A 67 14.82 -6.85 -7.34
CA SER A 67 15.05 -7.15 -8.76
C SER A 67 13.82 -6.84 -9.62
N LEU A 68 12.64 -7.19 -9.12
CA LEU A 68 11.38 -6.92 -9.81
C LEU A 68 11.07 -5.41 -9.85
N ASN A 69 11.30 -4.68 -8.75
CA ASN A 69 11.13 -3.23 -8.71
C ASN A 69 12.01 -2.54 -9.77
N ARG A 70 13.26 -2.97 -9.92
CA ARG A 70 14.18 -2.44 -10.95
C ARG A 70 13.65 -2.64 -12.35
N CYS A 71 13.09 -3.83 -12.64
CA CYS A 71 12.48 -4.10 -13.93
C CYS A 71 11.17 -3.31 -14.16
N ILE A 72 10.34 -3.14 -13.13
CA ILE A 72 9.12 -2.32 -13.23
C ILE A 72 9.49 -0.86 -13.53
N SER A 73 10.46 -0.29 -12.80
CA SER A 73 10.95 1.08 -13.05
C SER A 73 11.47 1.24 -14.49
N SER A 74 12.22 0.26 -15.02
CA SER A 74 12.69 0.28 -16.42
C SER A 74 11.52 0.22 -17.43
N VAL A 75 10.47 -0.56 -17.16
CA VAL A 75 9.27 -0.59 -18.02
C VAL A 75 8.57 0.78 -18.04
N ILE A 76 8.44 1.42 -16.88
CA ILE A 76 7.81 2.73 -16.76
C ILE A 76 8.64 3.78 -17.53
N SER A 77 9.95 3.85 -17.29
CA SER A 77 10.86 4.76 -17.97
C SER A 77 10.82 4.57 -19.51
N ASP A 78 10.90 3.32 -19.98
CA ASP A 78 10.80 3.00 -21.40
C ASP A 78 9.44 3.41 -22.02
N ALA A 79 8.35 3.25 -21.26
CA ALA A 79 7.02 3.61 -21.72
C ALA A 79 6.85 5.13 -21.79
N GLN A 80 7.37 5.88 -20.81
CA GLN A 80 7.39 7.35 -20.79
C GLN A 80 8.20 7.92 -21.95
N LEU A 81 9.43 7.42 -22.15
CA LEU A 81 10.29 7.85 -23.28
C LEU A 81 9.64 7.62 -24.65
N LYS A 82 8.75 6.63 -24.76
CA LYS A 82 8.03 6.32 -26.01
C LYS A 82 6.64 6.96 -26.08
N GLY A 83 6.20 7.66 -25.03
CA GLY A 83 4.85 8.25 -24.94
C GLY A 83 3.72 7.23 -25.01
N VAL A 84 3.95 6.00 -24.58
CA VAL A 84 2.96 4.89 -24.65
C VAL A 84 2.51 4.40 -23.26
N GLU A 85 2.83 5.14 -22.21
CA GLU A 85 2.53 4.76 -20.82
C GLU A 85 1.02 4.57 -20.57
N GLN A 86 0.16 5.35 -21.24
CA GLN A 86 -1.29 5.29 -21.07
C GLN A 86 -1.97 4.21 -21.93
N THR A 87 -1.20 3.45 -22.72
CA THR A 87 -1.79 2.40 -23.55
C THR A 87 -2.30 1.23 -22.69
N THR A 88 -3.45 0.67 -23.06
CA THR A 88 -4.07 -0.47 -22.36
C THR A 88 -3.13 -1.67 -22.23
N GLU A 89 -2.25 -1.87 -23.21
CA GLU A 89 -1.28 -2.98 -23.20
C GLU A 89 -0.23 -2.79 -22.10
N ILE A 90 0.36 -1.61 -22.01
CA ILE A 90 1.36 -1.28 -20.97
C ILE A 90 0.70 -1.29 -19.59
N GLN A 91 -0.46 -0.65 -19.44
CA GLN A 91 -1.17 -0.61 -18.17
C GLN A 91 -1.58 -2.02 -17.69
N SER A 92 -2.04 -2.89 -18.58
CA SER A 92 -2.37 -4.28 -18.23
C SER A 92 -1.13 -5.11 -17.86
N PHE A 93 0.00 -4.86 -18.51
CA PHE A 93 1.27 -5.50 -18.18
C PHE A 93 1.81 -5.04 -16.83
N LEU A 94 1.80 -3.73 -16.55
CA LEU A 94 2.19 -3.16 -15.25
C LEU A 94 1.31 -3.70 -14.12
N ALA A 95 -0.02 -3.73 -14.29
CA ALA A 95 -0.93 -4.30 -13.31
C ALA A 95 -0.57 -5.74 -12.96
N LYS A 96 -0.20 -6.54 -13.96
CA LYS A 96 0.23 -7.93 -13.76
C LYS A 96 1.57 -8.04 -13.02
N LEU A 97 2.52 -7.16 -13.34
CA LEU A 97 3.80 -7.09 -12.62
C LEU A 97 3.59 -6.69 -11.16
N TYR A 98 2.73 -5.71 -10.89
CA TYR A 98 2.40 -5.29 -9.53
C TYR A 98 1.70 -6.41 -8.74
N GLN A 99 0.72 -7.10 -9.32
CA GLN A 99 0.09 -8.26 -8.66
C GLN A 99 1.12 -9.34 -8.33
N PHE A 100 2.04 -9.60 -9.24
CA PHE A 100 3.11 -10.58 -9.03
C PHE A 100 4.05 -10.14 -7.91
N ARG A 101 4.43 -8.87 -7.89
CA ARG A 101 5.26 -8.26 -6.83
C ARG A 101 4.59 -8.35 -5.45
N THR A 102 3.30 -7.99 -5.37
CA THR A 102 2.52 -8.11 -4.13
C THR A 102 2.55 -9.54 -3.60
N ARG A 103 2.35 -10.52 -4.49
CA ARG A 103 2.40 -11.93 -4.11
C ARG A 103 3.76 -12.34 -3.55
N ILE A 104 4.87 -11.97 -4.20
CA ILE A 104 6.21 -12.26 -3.70
C ILE A 104 6.43 -11.61 -2.33
N ALA A 105 6.08 -10.34 -2.18
CA ALA A 105 6.25 -9.62 -0.93
C ALA A 105 5.45 -10.26 0.22
N LEU A 106 4.19 -10.64 -0.03
CA LEU A 106 3.36 -11.32 0.96
C LEU A 106 3.88 -12.73 1.29
N ASP A 107 4.47 -13.44 0.34
CA ASP A 107 5.08 -14.75 0.58
C ASP A 107 6.40 -14.62 1.36
N GLU A 108 7.21 -13.58 1.10
CA GLU A 108 8.39 -13.25 1.92
C GLU A 108 8.00 -12.90 3.36
N GLU A 109 6.92 -12.10 3.54
CA GLU A 109 6.41 -11.77 4.87
C GLU A 109 5.89 -13.01 5.63
N LYS A 110 5.22 -13.95 4.95
CA LYS A 110 4.80 -15.21 5.56
C LYS A 110 5.97 -16.02 6.11
N ASN A 111 7.08 -16.01 5.39
CA ASN A 111 8.30 -16.75 5.77
C ASN A 111 9.07 -16.07 6.92
N LYS A 112 8.77 -14.80 7.25
CA LYS A 112 9.32 -14.06 8.41
C LYS A 112 8.42 -14.16 9.65
N GLY A 113 7.34 -14.91 9.59
CA GLY A 113 6.40 -15.08 10.69
C GLY A 113 7.05 -15.67 11.95
N LEU A 114 6.35 -15.51 13.10
CA LEU A 114 6.76 -16.12 14.35
C LEU A 114 6.43 -17.62 14.32
N ASP A 115 7.42 -18.45 14.61
CA ASP A 115 7.25 -19.91 14.70
C ASP A 115 6.72 -20.32 16.08
N ASP A 116 7.15 -19.59 17.13
CA ASP A 116 6.73 -19.86 18.51
C ASP A 116 6.60 -18.57 19.35
N THR A 117 6.03 -18.70 20.54
CA THR A 117 5.84 -17.59 21.47
C THR A 117 7.12 -17.11 22.15
N ARG A 118 8.26 -17.82 22.03
CA ARG A 118 9.55 -17.41 22.61
C ARG A 118 10.14 -16.21 21.89
N SER A 119 9.70 -15.98 20.64
CA SER A 119 10.15 -14.85 19.80
C SER A 119 9.31 -13.58 19.99
N LEU A 120 8.39 -13.54 20.98
CA LEU A 120 7.60 -12.35 21.29
C LEU A 120 8.42 -11.30 22.03
N ASP A 121 8.22 -10.05 21.67
CA ASP A 121 8.96 -8.91 22.23
C ASP A 121 8.38 -8.46 23.60
N LYS A 122 9.27 -8.01 24.50
CA LYS A 122 8.88 -7.30 25.71
C LYS A 122 8.18 -5.99 25.34
N GLY A 123 7.14 -5.61 26.07
CA GLY A 123 6.33 -4.42 25.78
C GLY A 123 5.25 -4.65 24.73
N GLN A 124 5.15 -5.87 24.19
CA GLN A 124 4.12 -6.22 23.22
C GLN A 124 2.74 -6.17 23.86
N ARG A 125 1.83 -5.37 23.29
CA ARG A 125 0.42 -5.30 23.74
C ARG A 125 -0.35 -6.55 23.31
N LEU A 126 -1.14 -7.09 24.22
CA LEU A 126 -1.94 -8.29 24.06
C LEU A 126 -3.42 -7.99 24.28
N ARG A 127 -4.27 -8.65 23.50
CA ARG A 127 -5.70 -8.77 23.82
C ARG A 127 -5.94 -10.22 24.23
N ILE A 128 -6.46 -10.41 25.41
CA ILE A 128 -6.70 -11.72 26.01
C ILE A 128 -8.20 -11.96 26.03
N VAL A 129 -8.62 -13.07 25.42
CA VAL A 129 -10.02 -13.50 25.44
C VAL A 129 -10.17 -14.64 26.44
N LEU A 130 -10.98 -14.42 27.45
CA LEU A 130 -11.43 -15.45 28.37
C LEU A 130 -12.87 -15.81 28.03
N LYS A 131 -13.08 -17.06 27.60
CA LYS A 131 -14.38 -17.54 27.14
C LYS A 131 -15.47 -17.29 28.20
N GLY A 132 -16.54 -16.60 27.82
CA GLY A 132 -17.65 -16.25 28.71
C GLY A 132 -17.39 -15.09 29.66
N LYS A 133 -16.20 -14.42 29.59
CA LYS A 133 -15.86 -13.26 30.46
C LYS A 133 -15.46 -12.02 29.65
N GLY A 134 -15.20 -12.17 28.36
CA GLY A 134 -14.92 -11.06 27.45
C GLY A 134 -13.46 -10.86 27.11
N VAL A 135 -13.12 -9.65 26.69
CA VAL A 135 -11.80 -9.26 26.19
C VAL A 135 -11.10 -8.36 27.20
N PHE A 136 -9.84 -8.67 27.45
CA PHE A 136 -8.99 -7.95 28.41
C PHE A 136 -7.72 -7.48 27.70
N LEU A 137 -7.14 -6.37 28.14
CA LEU A 137 -5.87 -5.82 27.68
C LEU A 137 -4.75 -6.18 28.64
N SER A 138 -3.60 -6.56 28.10
CA SER A 138 -2.39 -6.85 28.85
C SER A 138 -1.15 -6.48 28.03
N GLU A 139 0.03 -6.63 28.63
CA GLU A 139 1.32 -6.35 28.01
C GLU A 139 2.34 -7.40 28.47
N ILE A 140 3.28 -7.79 27.59
CA ILE A 140 4.39 -8.69 27.94
C ILE A 140 5.40 -7.92 28.77
N LEU A 141 5.55 -8.31 30.02
CA LEU A 141 6.55 -7.75 30.95
C LEU A 141 7.92 -8.39 30.75
N ASN A 142 7.94 -9.68 30.48
CA ASN A 142 9.13 -10.45 30.18
C ASN A 142 8.80 -11.71 29.39
N ASN A 143 9.75 -12.18 28.60
CA ASN A 143 9.62 -13.39 27.80
C ASN A 143 10.89 -14.23 27.99
N GLY A 144 10.80 -15.28 28.78
CA GLY A 144 11.94 -16.12 29.18
C GLY A 144 11.55 -17.59 29.24
N ARG A 145 11.65 -18.22 30.40
CA ARG A 145 11.20 -19.58 30.60
C ARG A 145 9.67 -19.72 30.45
N GLU A 146 8.95 -18.65 30.83
CA GLU A 146 7.51 -18.48 30.71
C GLU A 146 7.24 -17.09 30.16
N ILE A 147 6.06 -16.88 29.56
CA ILE A 147 5.63 -15.55 29.15
C ILE A 147 5.04 -14.86 30.36
N ILE A 148 5.64 -13.75 30.81
CA ILE A 148 5.15 -12.98 31.94
C ILE A 148 4.39 -11.77 31.38
N ILE A 149 3.10 -11.69 31.73
CA ILE A 149 2.21 -10.61 31.29
C ILE A 149 1.68 -9.83 32.49
N SER A 150 1.37 -8.55 32.29
CA SER A 150 0.65 -7.77 33.31
C SER A 150 -0.72 -8.39 33.59
N ILE A 151 -1.28 -8.20 34.79
CA ILE A 151 -2.65 -8.63 35.08
C ILE A 151 -3.60 -8.03 34.02
N PRO A 152 -4.40 -8.87 33.32
CA PRO A 152 -5.28 -8.39 32.28
C PRO A 152 -6.38 -7.46 32.83
N LYS A 153 -6.57 -6.32 32.14
CA LYS A 153 -7.53 -5.28 32.49
C LYS A 153 -8.64 -5.18 31.47
N GLN A 154 -9.83 -4.91 31.92
CA GLN A 154 -10.95 -4.52 31.08
C GLN A 154 -11.42 -3.12 31.50
N ASP A 155 -11.56 -2.19 30.54
CA ASP A 155 -11.87 -0.76 30.81
C ASP A 155 -10.88 -0.13 31.80
N ASN A 156 -9.58 -0.46 31.69
CA ASN A 156 -8.49 -0.07 32.59
C ASN A 156 -8.64 -0.55 34.05
N LEU A 157 -9.61 -1.41 34.34
CA LEU A 157 -9.84 -1.98 35.68
C LEU A 157 -9.47 -3.46 35.73
N ILE A 158 -8.89 -3.91 36.86
CA ILE A 158 -8.67 -5.33 37.15
C ILE A 158 -10.01 -5.89 37.62
N LYS A 159 -10.71 -6.62 36.73
CA LYS A 159 -12.00 -7.24 37.06
C LYS A 159 -11.86 -8.67 37.59
N ILE A 160 -10.71 -9.29 37.37
CA ILE A 160 -10.38 -10.65 37.80
C ILE A 160 -9.00 -10.60 38.46
N ASP A 161 -8.91 -11.01 39.70
CA ASP A 161 -7.65 -11.11 40.43
C ASP A 161 -6.75 -12.19 39.87
N GLY A 162 -5.45 -12.14 40.17
CA GLY A 162 -4.45 -13.07 39.65
C GLY A 162 -4.83 -14.56 39.85
N ASP A 163 -5.32 -14.91 41.04
CA ASP A 163 -5.74 -16.27 41.34
C ASP A 163 -6.97 -16.70 40.55
N GLY A 164 -7.83 -15.77 40.19
CA GLY A 164 -8.97 -16.03 39.33
C GLY A 164 -8.62 -16.46 37.90
N TRP A 165 -7.35 -16.32 37.48
CA TRP A 165 -6.84 -16.74 36.18
C TRP A 165 -6.15 -18.11 36.19
N LEU A 166 -5.75 -18.63 37.37
CA LEU A 166 -4.98 -19.86 37.50
C LEU A 166 -5.63 -21.06 36.80
N GLY A 167 -4.84 -21.79 36.05
CA GLY A 167 -5.25 -22.98 35.33
C GLY A 167 -6.20 -22.77 34.15
N LYS A 168 -6.57 -21.52 33.87
CA LYS A 168 -7.45 -21.21 32.74
C LYS A 168 -6.68 -21.18 31.43
N THR A 169 -7.30 -21.70 30.37
CA THR A 169 -6.84 -21.53 29.00
C THR A 169 -7.43 -20.24 28.46
N ILE A 170 -6.56 -19.39 27.93
CA ILE A 170 -6.88 -18.09 27.36
C ILE A 170 -6.45 -18.04 25.90
N SER A 171 -7.21 -17.33 25.07
CA SER A 171 -6.80 -17.04 23.69
C SER A 171 -6.15 -15.67 23.67
N VAL A 172 -4.90 -15.61 23.21
CA VAL A 172 -4.09 -14.40 23.16
C VAL A 172 -4.00 -13.91 21.74
N TYR A 173 -4.40 -12.65 21.53
CA TYR A 173 -4.33 -11.96 20.26
C TYR A 173 -3.28 -10.85 20.36
N LEU A 174 -2.41 -10.77 19.38
CA LEU A 174 -1.44 -9.66 19.26
C LEU A 174 -1.28 -9.20 17.83
N TRP A 175 -0.84 -7.97 17.68
CA TRP A 175 -0.48 -7.41 16.39
C TRP A 175 0.98 -6.95 16.44
N ARG A 176 1.79 -7.45 15.51
CA ARG A 176 3.20 -7.09 15.37
C ARG A 176 3.35 -6.03 14.27
N LYS A 177 3.99 -4.90 14.61
CA LYS A 177 4.25 -3.82 13.65
C LYS A 177 5.14 -4.32 12.52
N GLY A 178 4.73 -4.06 11.28
CA GLY A 178 5.46 -4.49 10.08
C GLY A 178 5.32 -5.98 9.72
N ASP A 179 4.40 -6.71 10.40
CA ASP A 179 4.14 -8.13 10.16
C ASP A 179 2.62 -8.37 10.12
N ALA A 180 2.09 -9.22 10.97
CA ALA A 180 0.71 -9.64 10.97
C ALA A 180 0.11 -9.67 12.39
N SER A 181 -1.18 -10.02 12.46
CA SER A 181 -1.81 -10.42 13.70
C SER A 181 -1.53 -11.89 13.97
N TYR A 182 -1.33 -12.22 15.23
CA TYR A 182 -1.14 -13.60 15.69
C TYR A 182 -2.19 -13.96 16.74
N VAL A 183 -2.57 -15.23 16.74
CA VAL A 183 -3.49 -15.80 17.74
C VAL A 183 -2.89 -17.11 18.24
N PHE A 184 -2.86 -17.28 19.55
CA PHE A 184 -2.49 -18.54 20.17
C PHE A 184 -3.26 -18.76 21.45
N ASP A 185 -3.41 -20.02 21.83
CA ASP A 185 -3.95 -20.40 23.12
C ASP A 185 -2.82 -20.71 24.10
N SER A 186 -2.98 -20.26 25.33
CA SER A 186 -2.01 -20.52 26.39
C SER A 186 -2.74 -20.78 27.73
N THR A 187 -2.09 -21.54 28.59
CA THR A 187 -2.58 -21.83 29.95
C THR A 187 -1.88 -20.91 30.95
N VAL A 188 -2.64 -20.34 31.85
CA VAL A 188 -2.10 -19.54 32.97
C VAL A 188 -1.55 -20.50 34.00
N LEU A 189 -0.24 -20.51 34.19
CA LEU A 189 0.48 -21.41 35.09
C LEU A 189 0.50 -20.90 36.54
N ASN A 190 0.70 -19.57 36.69
CA ASN A 190 0.84 -18.95 38.00
C ASN A 190 0.44 -17.49 37.97
N SER A 191 0.19 -16.91 39.14
CA SER A 191 0.08 -15.47 39.38
C SER A 191 1.12 -15.02 40.40
N GLY A 192 1.57 -13.78 40.31
CA GLY A 192 2.58 -13.26 41.24
C GLY A 192 2.98 -11.83 40.98
N MET A 193 4.19 -11.49 41.36
CA MET A 193 4.79 -10.15 41.16
C MET A 193 6.06 -10.27 40.31
N PHE A 194 6.19 -9.44 39.32
CA PHE A 194 7.40 -9.30 38.53
C PHE A 194 7.87 -7.82 38.58
N THR A 195 9.05 -7.57 39.14
CA THR A 195 9.60 -6.22 39.33
C THR A 195 8.60 -5.23 40.00
N GLY A 196 7.81 -5.71 40.99
CA GLY A 196 6.82 -4.88 41.68
C GLY A 196 5.48 -4.72 40.94
N VAL A 197 5.28 -5.36 39.79
CA VAL A 197 4.04 -5.32 39.01
C VAL A 197 3.30 -6.64 39.15
N PRO A 198 1.98 -6.66 39.50
CA PRO A 198 1.19 -7.88 39.48
C PRO A 198 1.13 -8.49 38.09
N CYS A 199 1.36 -9.80 37.98
CA CYS A 199 1.55 -10.47 36.69
C CYS A 199 0.95 -11.89 36.68
N LEU A 200 0.81 -12.41 35.46
CA LEU A 200 0.49 -13.81 35.17
C LEU A 200 1.64 -14.46 34.43
N TYR A 201 1.85 -15.73 34.69
CA TYR A 201 2.82 -16.59 34.01
C TYR A 201 2.08 -17.50 33.05
N LEU A 202 2.41 -17.43 31.76
CA LEU A 202 1.76 -18.20 30.71
C LEU A 202 2.70 -19.25 30.15
N GLN A 203 2.11 -20.39 29.77
CA GLN A 203 2.83 -21.45 29.07
C GLN A 203 3.20 -21.05 27.64
N HIS A 204 4.42 -21.36 27.20
CA HIS A 204 4.80 -21.22 25.80
C HIS A 204 4.06 -22.22 24.91
N THR A 205 3.85 -21.82 23.65
CA THR A 205 3.31 -22.67 22.60
C THR A 205 4.04 -22.41 21.27
N ASP A 206 4.12 -23.44 20.45
CA ASP A 206 4.56 -23.44 19.07
C ASP A 206 3.38 -23.38 18.08
N LYS A 207 2.14 -23.30 18.59
CA LYS A 207 0.92 -23.26 17.79
C LYS A 207 0.42 -21.83 17.65
N LEU A 208 1.14 -21.01 16.85
CA LEU A 208 0.71 -19.68 16.51
C LEU A 208 -0.03 -19.69 15.17
N LEU A 209 -1.25 -19.16 15.18
CA LEU A 209 -1.99 -18.89 13.95
C LEU A 209 -1.71 -17.46 13.50
N ARG A 210 -1.03 -17.31 12.36
CA ARG A 210 -0.80 -16.03 11.73
C ARG A 210 -2.03 -15.62 10.93
N ALA A 211 -2.66 -14.52 11.31
CA ALA A 211 -3.83 -13.96 10.65
C ALA A 211 -3.44 -12.76 9.79
N GLN A 212 -3.02 -13.00 8.56
CA GLN A 212 -2.83 -11.94 7.58
C GLN A 212 -4.19 -11.45 7.08
N LYS A 213 -4.66 -10.32 7.59
CA LYS A 213 -5.94 -9.70 7.20
C LYS A 213 -5.81 -8.80 5.97
N ARG A 214 -4.59 -8.36 5.63
CA ARG A 214 -4.35 -7.41 4.54
C ARG A 214 -4.00 -8.16 3.27
N ASN A 215 -4.71 -7.85 2.20
CA ASN A 215 -4.45 -8.36 0.86
C ASN A 215 -3.56 -7.40 0.06
N SER A 216 -3.41 -6.15 0.54
CA SER A 216 -2.62 -5.10 -0.09
C SER A 216 -1.60 -4.49 0.87
N ILE A 217 -0.51 -4.01 0.31
CA ILE A 217 0.53 -3.28 1.04
C ILE A 217 0.10 -1.82 1.15
N ARG A 218 0.29 -1.22 2.32
CA ARG A 218 0.00 0.19 2.60
C ARG A 218 1.27 0.97 2.77
N CYS A 219 1.26 2.20 2.26
CA CYS A 219 2.34 3.16 2.48
C CYS A 219 1.82 4.31 3.34
N GLU A 220 2.55 4.67 4.39
CA GLU A 220 2.29 5.90 5.14
C GLU A 220 2.55 7.11 4.23
N CYS A 221 1.65 8.07 4.23
CA CYS A 221 1.73 9.26 3.39
C CYS A 221 1.15 10.49 4.09
N LYS A 222 1.27 11.65 3.46
CA LYS A 222 0.64 12.91 3.85
C LYS A 222 0.12 13.59 2.58
N ILE A 223 -0.96 13.05 2.01
CA ILE A 223 -1.53 13.52 0.75
C ILE A 223 -2.83 14.25 1.05
N TYR A 224 -2.93 15.51 0.64
CA TYR A 224 -4.18 16.26 0.71
C TYR A 224 -5.13 15.79 -0.38
N ALA A 225 -6.39 15.56 0.00
CA ALA A 225 -7.43 15.06 -0.89
C ALA A 225 -8.74 15.86 -0.69
N GLN A 226 -9.60 15.76 -1.69
CA GLN A 226 -10.99 16.22 -1.65
C GLN A 226 -11.89 15.00 -1.51
N MET A 227 -12.77 15.02 -0.52
CA MET A 227 -13.74 13.96 -0.27
C MET A 227 -15.13 14.45 -0.65
N TYR A 228 -15.88 13.66 -1.40
CA TYR A 228 -17.27 13.93 -1.80
C TYR A 228 -18.15 12.79 -1.33
N ILE A 229 -19.30 13.14 -0.73
CA ILE A 229 -20.30 12.16 -0.31
C ILE A 229 -21.18 11.82 -1.51
N LEU A 230 -21.34 10.54 -1.79
CA LEU A 230 -22.18 10.04 -2.87
C LEU A 230 -23.58 9.71 -2.33
N ASN A 231 -24.56 10.51 -2.74
CA ASN A 231 -25.95 10.37 -2.30
C ASN A 231 -26.86 9.74 -3.37
N THR A 232 -26.27 9.22 -4.46
CA THR A 232 -27.02 8.69 -5.61
C THR A 232 -26.79 7.19 -5.77
N ASP A 233 -27.83 6.45 -6.14
CA ASP A 233 -27.75 5.02 -6.45
C ASP A 233 -26.96 4.74 -7.74
N VAL A 234 -26.84 5.75 -8.61
CA VAL A 234 -26.08 5.66 -9.87
C VAL A 234 -24.86 6.56 -9.77
N VAL A 235 -23.68 5.96 -9.72
CA VAL A 235 -22.40 6.66 -9.64
C VAL A 235 -21.77 6.74 -11.03
N ASP A 236 -21.45 7.96 -11.48
CA ASP A 236 -20.62 8.17 -12.66
C ASP A 236 -19.14 8.16 -12.24
N TYR A 237 -18.44 7.08 -12.60
CA TYR A 237 -17.02 6.88 -12.25
C TYR A 237 -16.07 7.78 -13.04
N ASN A 238 -16.53 8.43 -14.11
CA ASN A 238 -15.71 9.33 -14.94
C ASN A 238 -15.90 10.81 -14.59
N LEU A 239 -16.90 11.13 -13.78
CA LEU A 239 -17.20 12.51 -13.39
C LEU A 239 -16.07 13.04 -12.50
N VAL A 240 -15.44 14.14 -12.89
CA VAL A 240 -14.51 14.92 -12.06
C VAL A 240 -15.32 16.06 -11.42
N GLU A 241 -15.29 16.14 -10.09
CA GLU A 241 -15.91 17.25 -9.37
C GLU A 241 -15.05 18.49 -9.48
N ASN A 242 -15.65 19.59 -9.94
CA ASN A 242 -14.99 20.89 -10.07
C ASN A 242 -15.29 21.81 -8.87
N VAL A 243 -16.29 21.45 -8.06
CA VAL A 243 -16.63 22.18 -6.84
C VAL A 243 -15.77 21.65 -5.69
N PRO A 244 -15.25 22.50 -4.79
CA PRO A 244 -14.50 22.04 -3.64
C PRO A 244 -15.31 21.07 -2.77
N GLY A 245 -14.74 19.89 -2.48
CA GLY A 245 -15.28 18.93 -1.53
C GLY A 245 -14.73 19.14 -0.11
N TYR A 246 -15.00 18.18 0.76
CA TYR A 246 -14.42 18.20 2.10
C TYR A 246 -12.90 17.99 2.02
N ARG A 247 -12.12 18.95 2.50
CA ARG A 247 -10.67 18.81 2.58
C ARG A 247 -10.29 17.77 3.61
N CYS A 248 -9.46 16.83 3.24
CA CYS A 248 -8.98 15.76 4.12
C CYS A 248 -7.52 15.42 3.84
N LEU A 249 -6.90 14.70 4.78
CA LEU A 249 -5.52 14.24 4.69
C LEU A 249 -5.49 12.72 4.67
N LEU A 250 -4.87 12.13 3.66
CA LEU A 250 -4.58 10.70 3.65
C LEU A 250 -3.34 10.43 4.51
N GLU A 251 -3.46 9.56 5.51
CA GLU A 251 -2.37 9.16 6.42
C GLU A 251 -1.68 7.87 5.96
N ASP A 252 -2.43 6.99 5.33
CA ASP A 252 -1.90 5.84 4.58
C ASP A 252 -2.73 5.62 3.32
N ILE A 253 -2.12 4.94 2.33
CA ILE A 253 -2.77 4.58 1.08
C ILE A 253 -2.35 3.19 0.60
N SER A 254 -3.27 2.48 -0.03
CA SER A 254 -3.05 1.24 -0.76
C SER A 254 -3.98 1.15 -1.97
N GLU A 255 -3.79 0.13 -2.79
CA GLU A 255 -4.68 -0.13 -3.94
C GLU A 255 -6.14 -0.42 -3.54
N ASP A 256 -6.38 -0.86 -2.29
CA ASP A 256 -7.69 -1.27 -1.78
C ASP A 256 -8.31 -0.24 -0.82
N GLY A 257 -7.65 0.89 -0.54
CA GLY A 257 -8.20 1.92 0.33
C GLY A 257 -7.18 2.84 0.98
N ALA A 258 -7.64 3.65 1.92
CA ALA A 258 -6.84 4.65 2.61
C ALA A 258 -7.33 4.90 4.05
N MET A 259 -6.43 5.44 4.89
CA MET A 259 -6.78 6.08 6.15
C MET A 259 -6.92 7.58 5.92
N ILE A 260 -8.10 8.12 6.21
CA ILE A 260 -8.42 9.52 5.96
C ILE A 260 -8.56 10.24 7.30
N ARG A 261 -7.86 11.37 7.48
CA ARG A 261 -8.08 12.30 8.59
C ARG A 261 -8.93 13.47 8.11
N ILE A 262 -10.00 13.77 8.86
CA ILE A 262 -10.91 14.88 8.55
C ILE A 262 -11.36 15.56 9.85
N GLY A 263 -11.71 16.85 9.78
CA GLY A 263 -12.35 17.56 10.87
C GLY A 263 -13.78 17.09 11.11
N GLY A 264 -14.24 17.18 12.38
CA GLY A 264 -15.58 16.79 12.78
C GLY A 264 -15.77 15.29 13.01
N LYS A 265 -17.01 14.88 13.26
CA LYS A 265 -17.41 13.50 13.56
C LYS A 265 -17.83 12.78 12.27
N GLY A 266 -17.08 11.77 11.86
CA GLY A 266 -17.39 10.94 10.69
C GLY A 266 -18.54 9.95 10.96
N LYS A 267 -19.13 9.42 9.86
CA LYS A 267 -20.17 8.37 9.89
C LYS A 267 -19.68 7.14 9.12
N THR A 268 -20.04 5.95 9.60
CA THR A 268 -19.76 4.66 8.93
C THR A 268 -20.77 4.36 7.84
N ASN A 269 -20.41 3.48 6.90
CA ASN A 269 -21.24 3.03 5.78
C ASN A 269 -21.68 4.14 4.81
N VAL A 270 -20.92 5.25 4.77
CA VAL A 270 -21.12 6.33 3.81
C VAL A 270 -20.31 6.02 2.55
N GLN A 271 -20.96 6.11 1.39
CA GLN A 271 -20.28 6.03 0.10
C GLN A 271 -19.63 7.37 -0.21
N ILE A 272 -18.36 7.33 -0.54
CA ILE A 272 -17.57 8.52 -0.85
C ILE A 272 -16.73 8.35 -2.11
N LYS A 273 -16.37 9.47 -2.68
CA LYS A 273 -15.37 9.63 -3.71
C LYS A 273 -14.23 10.46 -3.17
N LEU A 274 -13.00 10.02 -3.41
CA LEU A 274 -11.78 10.77 -3.14
C LEU A 274 -11.18 11.26 -4.46
N GLN A 275 -10.77 12.53 -4.50
CA GLN A 275 -10.02 13.13 -5.58
C GLN A 275 -8.72 13.74 -5.03
N PHE A 276 -7.59 13.38 -5.61
CA PHE A 276 -6.27 13.90 -5.23
C PHE A 276 -5.28 13.72 -6.37
N SER A 277 -4.16 14.42 -6.30
CA SER A 277 -3.03 14.24 -7.22
C SER A 277 -1.93 13.43 -6.55
N LEU A 278 -1.32 12.55 -7.30
CA LEU A 278 -0.23 11.69 -6.87
C LEU A 278 0.82 11.65 -7.99
N ASN A 279 2.00 12.24 -7.76
CA ASN A 279 3.07 12.34 -8.77
C ASN A 279 2.51 12.75 -10.15
N ASP A 280 1.87 13.91 -10.25
CA ASP A 280 1.24 14.47 -11.44
C ASP A 280 0.08 13.67 -12.05
N THR A 281 -0.26 12.53 -11.48
CA THR A 281 -1.41 11.75 -11.89
C THR A 281 -2.62 12.11 -11.03
N PHE A 282 -3.70 12.50 -11.66
CA PHE A 282 -4.98 12.72 -10.99
C PHE A 282 -5.63 11.39 -10.66
N ILE A 283 -6.02 11.20 -9.40
CA ILE A 283 -6.57 9.95 -8.88
C ILE A 283 -8.00 10.17 -8.41
N MET A 284 -8.89 9.26 -8.81
CA MET A 284 -10.25 9.14 -8.28
C MET A 284 -10.44 7.74 -7.70
N MET A 285 -10.78 7.68 -6.41
CA MET A 285 -11.14 6.43 -5.73
C MET A 285 -12.58 6.51 -5.25
N PHE A 286 -13.35 5.48 -5.49
CA PHE A 286 -14.73 5.37 -5.03
C PHE A 286 -14.85 4.22 -4.03
N GLY A 287 -15.61 4.41 -2.96
CA GLY A 287 -15.72 3.35 -1.97
C GLY A 287 -16.57 3.74 -0.75
N VAL A 288 -16.34 3.03 0.35
CA VAL A 288 -17.18 3.10 1.55
C VAL A 288 -16.33 3.30 2.80
N ILE A 289 -16.80 4.14 3.72
CA ILE A 289 -16.22 4.27 5.06
C ILE A 289 -16.65 3.07 5.91
N ARG A 290 -15.70 2.21 6.28
CA ARG A 290 -15.97 0.98 7.06
C ARG A 290 -15.90 1.17 8.56
N ALA A 291 -15.04 2.06 9.03
CA ALA A 291 -14.91 2.38 10.45
C ALA A 291 -14.52 3.83 10.64
N VAL A 292 -14.87 4.38 11.81
CA VAL A 292 -14.57 5.76 12.21
C VAL A 292 -13.95 5.73 13.61
N GLU A 293 -12.81 6.39 13.77
CA GLU A 293 -12.16 6.65 15.05
C GLU A 293 -12.24 8.15 15.33
N TYR A 294 -13.10 8.57 16.24
CA TYR A 294 -13.23 9.98 16.61
C TYR A 294 -12.38 10.33 17.81
N ASN A 295 -11.61 11.41 17.70
CA ASN A 295 -10.83 11.96 18.81
C ASN A 295 -11.47 13.27 19.29
N GLU A 296 -12.09 13.23 20.46
CA GLU A 296 -12.76 14.40 21.06
C GLU A 296 -11.80 15.55 21.38
N GLY A 297 -10.56 15.24 21.77
CA GLY A 297 -9.58 16.26 22.19
C GLY A 297 -9.18 17.20 21.06
N ILE A 298 -9.10 16.71 19.83
CA ILE A 298 -8.73 17.49 18.65
C ILE A 298 -9.90 17.68 17.67
N LYS A 299 -11.09 17.17 18.01
CA LYS A 299 -12.32 17.21 17.19
C LYS A 299 -12.09 16.73 15.76
N GLN A 300 -11.36 15.62 15.58
CA GLN A 300 -11.04 15.03 14.28
C GLN A 300 -11.41 13.55 14.24
N SER A 301 -11.77 13.08 13.07
CA SER A 301 -12.01 11.67 12.79
C SER A 301 -10.93 11.09 11.91
N ARG A 302 -10.57 9.83 12.18
CA ARG A 302 -9.88 8.93 11.24
C ARG A 302 -10.91 8.01 10.63
N LEU A 303 -11.03 8.04 9.31
CA LEU A 303 -11.96 7.25 8.55
C LEU A 303 -11.20 6.11 7.86
N HIS A 304 -11.65 4.87 8.06
CA HIS A 304 -11.15 3.71 7.34
C HIS A 304 -11.92 3.57 6.03
N PHE A 305 -11.31 3.97 4.94
CA PHE A 305 -11.91 3.91 3.60
C PHE A 305 -11.52 2.62 2.89
N GLU A 306 -12.51 1.89 2.39
CA GLU A 306 -12.34 0.75 1.49
C GLU A 306 -12.72 1.16 0.08
N CYS A 307 -11.77 1.03 -0.85
CA CYS A 307 -11.97 1.30 -2.26
C CYS A 307 -12.74 0.17 -2.92
N THR A 308 -13.86 0.48 -3.55
CA THR A 308 -14.68 -0.49 -4.31
C THR A 308 -14.51 -0.33 -5.81
N HIS A 309 -14.10 0.86 -6.27
CA HIS A 309 -13.85 1.13 -7.68
C HIS A 309 -12.72 2.14 -7.87
N ILE A 310 -11.80 1.80 -8.76
CA ILE A 310 -10.72 2.66 -9.23
C ILE A 310 -10.32 2.23 -10.65
N GLU A 311 -10.01 3.18 -11.51
CA GLU A 311 -9.52 2.89 -12.86
C GLU A 311 -8.13 2.24 -12.83
N ALA A 312 -7.85 1.35 -13.79
CA ALA A 312 -6.61 0.56 -13.82
C ALA A 312 -5.34 1.42 -13.87
N ALA A 313 -5.34 2.51 -14.63
CA ALA A 313 -4.22 3.43 -14.71
C ALA A 313 -3.96 4.16 -13.38
N MET A 314 -5.01 4.64 -12.72
CA MET A 314 -4.95 5.29 -11.41
C MET A 314 -4.50 4.29 -10.32
N LYS A 315 -4.98 3.04 -10.38
CA LYS A 315 -4.52 1.96 -9.50
C LYS A 315 -3.03 1.70 -9.65
N ASN A 316 -2.52 1.63 -10.88
CA ASN A 316 -1.10 1.44 -11.15
C ASN A 316 -0.26 2.62 -10.66
N ALA A 317 -0.75 3.86 -10.75
CA ALA A 317 -0.06 5.02 -10.18
C ALA A 317 0.04 4.92 -8.65
N ILE A 318 -1.02 4.48 -7.96
CA ILE A 318 -0.96 4.21 -6.52
C ILE A 318 0.08 3.12 -6.22
N LEU A 319 0.10 2.03 -6.97
CA LEU A 319 1.05 0.94 -6.76
C LEU A 319 2.50 1.36 -7.06
N CYS A 320 2.71 2.22 -8.06
CA CYS A 320 4.00 2.85 -8.33
C CYS A 320 4.50 3.63 -7.11
N TYR A 321 3.64 4.44 -6.50
CA TYR A 321 3.94 5.20 -5.29
C TYR A 321 4.18 4.29 -4.08
N VAL A 322 3.25 3.38 -3.78
CA VAL A 322 3.32 2.46 -2.62
C VAL A 322 4.59 1.62 -2.65
N TYR A 323 5.02 1.21 -3.83
CA TYR A 323 6.22 0.38 -3.99
C TYR A 323 7.49 1.16 -4.24
N ASN A 324 7.41 2.49 -4.34
CA ASN A 324 8.54 3.38 -4.63
C ASN A 324 9.34 2.91 -5.87
N VAL A 325 8.62 2.54 -6.94
CA VAL A 325 9.19 2.10 -8.23
C VAL A 325 9.21 3.24 -9.24
N ILE A 326 9.41 4.46 -8.75
CA ILE A 326 9.52 5.67 -9.57
C ILE A 326 10.85 5.62 -10.32
N PRO A 327 10.90 5.98 -11.62
CA PRO A 327 12.14 6.13 -12.36
C PRO A 327 13.13 7.06 -11.65
N PRO A 328 14.45 6.78 -11.70
CA PRO A 328 15.45 7.57 -10.99
C PRO A 328 15.39 9.07 -11.30
N GLU A 329 15.18 9.41 -12.55
CA GLU A 329 15.08 10.82 -13.02
C GLU A 329 13.88 11.54 -12.37
N GLN A 330 12.73 10.88 -12.33
CA GLN A 330 11.53 11.43 -11.70
C GLN A 330 11.64 11.51 -10.18
N LYS A 331 12.45 10.63 -9.58
CA LYS A 331 12.74 10.67 -8.15
C LYS A 331 13.56 11.90 -7.79
N GLU A 332 14.57 12.24 -8.56
CA GLU A 332 15.40 13.44 -8.37
C GLU A 332 14.56 14.72 -8.52
N ILE A 333 13.65 14.76 -9.51
CA ILE A 333 12.70 15.85 -9.69
C ILE A 333 11.78 15.98 -8.47
N ASN A 334 11.17 14.90 -8.02
CA ASN A 334 10.27 14.90 -6.87
C ASN A 334 10.99 15.30 -5.57
N GLU A 335 12.24 14.87 -5.37
CA GLU A 335 13.07 15.27 -4.23
C GLU A 335 13.40 16.76 -4.27
N ALA A 336 13.71 17.31 -5.46
CA ALA A 336 13.97 18.74 -5.65
C ALA A 336 12.71 19.58 -5.38
N ILE A 337 11.55 19.14 -5.89
CA ILE A 337 10.25 19.79 -5.64
C ILE A 337 9.93 19.78 -4.14
N ALA A 338 10.07 18.63 -3.46
CA ALA A 338 9.77 18.52 -2.03
C ALA A 338 10.71 19.38 -1.17
N GLN A 339 11.97 19.52 -1.54
CA GLN A 339 12.91 20.43 -0.87
C GLN A 339 12.51 21.88 -1.07
N THR A 340 12.14 22.26 -2.30
CA THR A 340 11.70 23.63 -2.61
C THR A 340 10.42 23.99 -1.86
N GLU A 341 9.47 23.08 -1.74
CA GLU A 341 8.25 23.26 -0.94
C GLU A 341 8.56 23.45 0.54
N SER A 342 9.50 22.67 1.08
CA SER A 342 9.95 22.79 2.47
C SER A 342 10.60 24.15 2.74
N ASP A 343 11.50 24.58 1.86
CA ASP A 343 12.21 25.85 1.97
C ASP A 343 11.25 27.05 1.85
N ALA A 344 10.25 26.95 0.98
CA ALA A 344 9.24 27.98 0.80
C ALA A 344 8.28 28.09 2.00
N LEU A 345 7.89 26.96 2.61
CA LEU A 345 7.10 26.95 3.84
C LEU A 345 7.86 27.56 5.01
N ASP A 346 9.16 27.28 5.12
CA ASP A 346 10.03 27.85 6.16
C ASP A 346 10.26 29.36 5.95
N SER A 347 10.24 29.85 4.72
CA SER A 347 10.36 31.29 4.38
C SER A 347 9.04 32.07 4.50
N GLY A 348 7.90 31.39 4.73
CA GLY A 348 6.58 31.99 4.83
C GLY A 348 5.98 32.47 3.51
N GLU A 349 6.45 31.92 2.38
CA GLU A 349 5.92 32.21 1.05
C GLU A 349 4.58 31.52 0.78
N SER A 350 3.78 32.12 -0.13
CA SER A 350 2.46 31.57 -0.46
C SER A 350 2.56 30.34 -1.38
N ILE A 351 1.62 29.40 -1.24
CA ILE A 351 1.53 28.16 -2.04
C ILE A 351 1.54 28.44 -3.56
N GLU A 352 0.98 29.57 -4.01
CA GLU A 352 0.98 29.95 -5.44
C GLU A 352 2.37 30.30 -5.97
N THR A 353 3.23 30.90 -5.13
CA THR A 353 4.62 31.24 -5.51
C THR A 353 5.45 29.96 -5.63
N VAL A 354 5.23 29.00 -4.74
CA VAL A 354 5.86 27.68 -4.75
C VAL A 354 5.47 26.88 -6.00
N ALA A 355 4.19 26.86 -6.36
CA ALA A 355 3.71 26.15 -7.55
C ALA A 355 4.34 26.69 -8.85
N LYS A 356 4.57 28.02 -8.94
CA LYS A 356 5.27 28.63 -10.08
C LYS A 356 6.76 28.27 -10.10
N ALA A 357 7.41 28.21 -8.93
CA ALA A 357 8.82 27.81 -8.83
C ALA A 357 9.01 26.36 -9.23
N ASN A 358 8.12 25.45 -8.81
CA ASN A 358 8.14 24.04 -9.15
C ASN A 358 8.01 23.81 -10.66
N LYS A 359 7.08 24.53 -11.32
CA LYS A 359 6.93 24.46 -12.77
C LYS A 359 8.19 24.90 -13.52
N ASN A 360 8.89 25.93 -13.03
CA ASN A 360 10.15 26.37 -13.61
C ASN A 360 11.28 25.33 -13.43
N ILE A 361 11.31 24.60 -12.32
CA ILE A 361 12.27 23.51 -12.07
C ILE A 361 12.03 22.36 -13.04
N GLU A 362 10.78 21.92 -13.23
CA GLU A 362 10.41 20.90 -14.20
C GLU A 362 10.83 21.25 -15.63
N GLU A 363 10.56 22.50 -16.05
CA GLU A 363 10.96 23.00 -17.37
C GLU A 363 12.49 23.06 -17.54
N THR A 364 13.24 23.40 -16.48
CA THR A 364 14.70 23.45 -16.51
C THR A 364 15.32 22.07 -16.61
N ILE A 365 14.84 21.11 -15.83
CA ILE A 365 15.33 19.71 -15.84
C ILE A 365 14.99 19.03 -17.17
N ALA A 366 13.81 19.29 -17.72
CA ALA A 366 13.43 18.81 -19.05
C ALA A 366 14.35 19.35 -20.15
N ALA A 367 14.78 20.62 -20.07
CA ALA A 367 15.71 21.23 -20.99
C ALA A 367 17.15 20.70 -20.87
N GLU A 368 17.63 20.43 -19.65
CA GLU A 368 18.96 19.87 -19.40
C GLU A 368 19.07 18.40 -19.85
N ASN A 369 18.00 17.62 -19.75
CA ASN A 369 17.95 16.24 -20.20
C ASN A 369 17.81 16.07 -21.73
N GLY A 370 17.88 17.15 -22.51
CA GLY A 370 17.92 17.12 -23.97
C GLY A 370 16.60 16.78 -24.64
N LEU A 371 15.48 16.87 -23.92
CA LEU A 371 14.13 16.90 -24.48
C LEU A 371 13.92 18.27 -25.15
N THR A 372 14.39 18.39 -26.40
CA THR A 372 14.21 19.61 -27.20
C THR A 372 12.72 19.83 -27.46
N ASP A 373 12.30 21.11 -27.52
CA ASP A 373 10.94 21.61 -27.78
C ASP A 373 10.16 20.93 -28.90
N HIS A 374 10.82 20.25 -29.83
CA HIS A 374 10.19 19.49 -30.91
C HIS A 374 9.47 18.19 -30.42
N ALA A 375 9.91 17.60 -29.34
CA ALA A 375 9.25 16.39 -28.80
C ALA A 375 7.97 16.74 -28.03
N LEU A 376 7.92 17.91 -27.41
CA LEU A 376 6.75 18.39 -26.66
C LEU A 376 5.62 18.87 -27.59
N THR A 377 5.94 19.49 -28.73
CA THR A 377 4.94 19.92 -29.71
C THR A 377 4.29 18.77 -30.46
N ASP A 378 5.04 17.71 -30.76
CA ASP A 378 4.49 16.51 -31.42
C ASP A 378 3.61 15.66 -30.47
N ILE A 379 3.86 15.73 -29.16
CA ILE A 379 3.02 15.07 -28.13
C ILE A 379 1.70 15.83 -27.90
N VAL A 380 1.72 17.15 -27.96
CA VAL A 380 0.53 18.00 -27.74
C VAL A 380 -0.40 18.00 -28.97
N ASP A 381 0.13 17.90 -30.19
CA ASP A 381 -0.68 17.83 -31.42
C ASP A 381 -1.29 16.45 -31.68
N GLY A 382 -0.79 15.39 -31.04
CA GLY A 382 -1.35 14.03 -31.12
C GLY A 382 -2.43 13.71 -30.08
N ALA A 383 -2.56 14.51 -29.04
CA ALA A 383 -3.59 14.33 -28.03
C ALA A 383 -4.92 14.92 -28.53
N VAL A 384 -5.92 14.08 -28.64
CA VAL A 384 -7.33 14.40 -28.95
C VAL A 384 -7.72 15.72 -28.31
N LYS A 385 -8.16 16.65 -29.15
CA LYS A 385 -8.80 17.92 -28.74
C LYS A 385 -10.00 17.63 -27.84
N ILE A 386 -9.79 17.61 -26.54
CA ILE A 386 -10.88 17.81 -25.58
C ILE A 386 -11.03 19.33 -25.47
N SER A 387 -12.02 19.85 -26.14
CA SER A 387 -12.42 21.26 -26.04
C SER A 387 -12.84 21.54 -24.61
N VAL A 388 -11.99 22.27 -23.88
CA VAL A 388 -12.38 22.90 -22.61
C VAL A 388 -13.32 24.05 -22.92
N PRO A 389 -14.57 24.08 -22.43
CA PRO A 389 -15.43 25.24 -22.59
C PRO A 389 -14.86 26.38 -21.74
N SER A 390 -14.66 27.54 -22.39
CA SER A 390 -14.27 28.78 -21.75
C SER A 390 -15.27 29.21 -20.69
N ILE A 391 -14.77 29.41 -19.46
CA ILE A 391 -15.53 29.93 -18.31
C ILE A 391 -15.78 31.44 -18.51
N PRO A 392 -17.04 31.92 -18.41
CA PRO A 392 -17.30 33.35 -18.29
C PRO A 392 -16.95 33.80 -16.86
N ASN A 393 -16.20 34.93 -16.77
CA ASN A 393 -15.95 35.64 -15.53
C ASN A 393 -17.29 36.01 -14.85
N ALA A 394 -17.48 35.55 -13.61
CA ALA A 394 -18.51 36.09 -12.72
C ALA A 394 -17.80 36.75 -11.53
N ASP A 395 -17.83 38.06 -11.54
CA ASP A 395 -17.47 38.90 -10.41
C ASP A 395 -18.44 38.72 -9.24
N GLY A 396 -17.87 38.63 -8.04
CA GLY A 396 -18.45 39.14 -6.80
C GLY A 396 -19.55 38.33 -6.13
N ALA A 397 -19.17 37.52 -5.15
CA ALA A 397 -19.99 37.34 -3.93
C ALA A 397 -19.08 36.92 -2.78
N SER A 398 -18.94 37.80 -1.81
CA SER A 398 -18.37 37.52 -0.50
C SER A 398 -19.32 36.60 0.27
N HIS A 399 -18.86 35.41 0.65
CA HIS A 399 -19.55 34.57 1.62
C HIS A 399 -18.69 34.44 2.88
N SER A 400 -19.35 34.73 4.00
CA SER A 400 -18.84 34.68 5.36
C SER A 400 -18.59 33.23 5.83
N ASP A 401 -17.55 33.06 6.66
CA ASP A 401 -17.02 31.79 7.16
C ASP A 401 -17.91 31.02 8.17
N ASP A 402 -19.21 31.37 8.30
CA ASP A 402 -20.06 30.86 9.39
C ASP A 402 -21.01 29.70 9.01
N ASP A 403 -21.01 29.21 7.76
CA ASP A 403 -22.00 28.20 7.30
C ASP A 403 -21.49 26.74 7.25
N ILE A 404 -20.40 26.39 7.94
CA ILE A 404 -19.81 25.04 7.87
C ILE A 404 -20.45 24.03 8.84
N ASP A 405 -21.21 24.48 9.84
CA ASP A 405 -21.75 23.59 10.88
C ASP A 405 -23.07 22.87 10.54
N ASP A 406 -23.75 23.24 9.46
CA ASP A 406 -25.13 22.77 9.20
C ASP A 406 -25.27 21.64 8.16
N ILE A 407 -24.19 21.09 7.57
CA ILE A 407 -24.32 20.13 6.43
C ILE A 407 -24.01 18.67 6.79
N LEU A 408 -23.58 18.37 8.00
CA LEU A 408 -23.54 16.99 8.49
C LEU A 408 -24.73 16.75 9.41
N PRO A 409 -25.60 15.76 9.14
CA PRO A 409 -26.66 15.43 10.09
C PRO A 409 -26.05 14.88 11.38
N LEU A 410 -26.00 15.72 12.40
CA LEU A 410 -25.66 15.37 13.78
C LEU A 410 -26.84 14.58 14.37
N GLU A 411 -26.88 13.28 14.15
CA GLU A 411 -27.70 12.42 15.02
C GLU A 411 -26.89 12.11 16.27
N SER A 412 -27.37 12.61 17.39
CA SER A 412 -26.96 12.19 18.72
C SER A 412 -27.19 10.69 18.87
N ILE A 413 -26.12 9.93 19.13
CA ILE A 413 -26.26 8.54 19.59
C ILE A 413 -26.73 8.64 21.03
N ASP A 414 -27.99 8.29 21.27
CA ASP A 414 -28.53 7.99 22.57
C ASP A 414 -27.77 6.79 23.16
N ASP A 415 -27.14 6.99 24.29
CA ASP A 415 -26.57 5.95 25.13
C ASP A 415 -27.71 5.12 25.69
N GLY A 416 -27.98 3.98 25.06
CA GLY A 416 -28.97 3.02 25.47
C GLY A 416 -28.36 1.63 25.67
N VAL A 417 -28.02 1.33 26.97
CA VAL A 417 -27.81 0.01 27.60
C VAL A 417 -26.69 -0.87 27.04
#